data_d6a7f8aaaade1df7cde598dc5a67343b
#
_entry.id   d6a7f8aaaade1df7cde598dc5a67343b
#
_cell.length_a   1.000
_cell.length_b   1.000
_cell.length_c   1.000
_cell.angle_alpha   90.00
_cell.angle_beta   90.00
_cell.angle_gamma   90.00
#
_symmetry.space_group_name_H-M   'P 1'
#
loop_
_entity.id
_entity.type
_entity.pdbx_description
1 polymer ?
#
loop_
_entity_poly.entity_id
_entity_poly.type
_entity_poly.pdbx_seq_one_letter_code
_entity_poly.pdbx_strand_id
1 'polypeptide(L)'
;QEHSSAASDVYKRQLQMRCSEVFGIDIHPGARIGKGIMIDHAHSIVIGETAVVGDNVSMLHSVTLGGTGKDDEIRHPNIGDGVLLGAGAKVLGNISVGSCSRVAAGSVVLQNVPEKTTVAGVPAKVVGAAGCTNPSISMDQIIKRK
;
A
#
# COMPACT_ATOMS: atom_id res chain seq x y z
N GLN A 1 7.90 -18.32 -14.31
CA GLN A 1 8.88 -17.60 -13.47
C GLN A 1 10.05 -17.19 -14.34
N GLU A 2 10.15 -15.93 -14.64
CA GLU A 2 11.36 -15.41 -15.24
C GLU A 2 12.48 -15.47 -14.19
N HIS A 3 13.45 -16.30 -14.43
CA HIS A 3 14.68 -16.31 -13.63
C HIS A 3 15.45 -15.03 -13.94
N SER A 4 15.38 -14.08 -13.03
CA SER A 4 16.21 -12.89 -13.06
C SER A 4 17.68 -13.33 -12.95
N SER A 5 18.54 -12.88 -13.88
CA SER A 5 19.96 -13.14 -13.74
C SER A 5 20.54 -12.38 -12.54
N ALA A 6 21.62 -12.87 -11.94
CA ALA A 6 22.29 -12.19 -10.82
C ALA A 6 22.64 -10.72 -11.16
N ALA A 7 23.03 -10.44 -12.38
CA ALA A 7 23.28 -9.07 -12.87
C ALA A 7 22.01 -8.21 -12.84
N SER A 8 20.84 -8.77 -13.25
CA SER A 8 19.56 -8.08 -13.18
C SER A 8 19.15 -7.77 -11.75
N ASP A 9 19.41 -8.67 -10.82
CA ASP A 9 19.08 -8.46 -9.39
C ASP A 9 19.95 -7.37 -8.76
N VAL A 10 21.23 -7.34 -9.08
CA VAL A 10 22.13 -6.27 -8.65
C VAL A 10 21.65 -4.92 -9.17
N TYR A 11 21.26 -4.86 -10.46
CA TYR A 11 20.77 -3.62 -11.06
C TYR A 11 19.46 -3.13 -10.41
N LYS A 12 18.52 -4.02 -10.17
CA LYS A 12 17.27 -3.69 -9.46
C LYS A 12 17.54 -3.13 -8.06
N ARG A 13 18.47 -3.74 -7.33
CA ARG A 13 18.88 -3.25 -6.00
C ARG A 13 19.52 -1.88 -6.06
N GLN A 14 20.35 -1.61 -7.05
CA GLN A 14 20.94 -0.28 -7.26
C GLN A 14 19.87 0.78 -7.54
N LEU A 15 18.86 0.46 -8.35
CA LEU A 15 17.72 1.36 -8.59
C LEU A 15 16.92 1.61 -7.32
N GLN A 16 16.65 0.58 -6.50
CA GLN A 16 15.98 0.73 -5.21
C GLN A 16 16.75 1.69 -4.30
N MET A 17 18.04 1.49 -4.15
CA MET A 17 18.91 2.36 -3.34
C MET A 17 18.87 3.81 -3.86
N ARG A 18 18.97 3.99 -5.17
CA ARG A 18 18.96 5.33 -5.77
C ARG A 18 17.63 6.04 -5.59
N CYS A 19 16.52 5.33 -5.72
CA CYS A 19 15.19 5.86 -5.42
C CYS A 19 15.06 6.28 -3.95
N SER A 20 15.59 5.49 -3.05
CA SER A 20 15.58 5.81 -1.62
C SER A 20 16.40 7.06 -1.30
N GLU A 21 17.61 7.16 -1.86
CA GLU A 21 18.48 8.31 -1.65
C GLU A 21 17.93 9.62 -2.23
N VAL A 22 17.38 9.56 -3.45
CA VAL A 22 16.99 10.77 -4.19
C VAL A 22 15.56 11.20 -3.86
N PHE A 23 14.63 10.23 -3.72
CA PHE A 23 13.20 10.51 -3.59
C PHE A 23 12.63 10.15 -2.21
N GLY A 24 13.39 9.51 -1.34
CA GLY A 24 12.86 9.02 -0.07
C GLY A 24 11.79 7.94 -0.24
N ILE A 25 11.93 7.10 -1.28
CA ILE A 25 10.98 6.03 -1.62
C ILE A 25 11.73 4.71 -1.62
N ASP A 26 11.25 3.76 -0.81
CA ASP A 26 11.79 2.41 -0.73
C ASP A 26 10.76 1.40 -1.23
N ILE A 27 10.85 1.03 -2.50
CA ILE A 27 10.02 -0.01 -3.10
C ILE A 27 10.92 -1.21 -3.41
N HIS A 28 10.65 -2.31 -2.74
CA HIS A 28 11.44 -3.53 -2.95
C HIS A 28 11.21 -4.10 -4.35
N PRO A 29 12.27 -4.52 -5.07
CA PRO A 29 12.15 -5.05 -6.43
C PRO A 29 11.27 -6.31 -6.57
N GLY A 30 11.05 -7.03 -5.49
CA GLY A 30 10.16 -8.20 -5.42
C GLY A 30 8.67 -7.84 -5.32
N ALA A 31 8.34 -6.61 -5.00
CA ALA A 31 6.94 -6.17 -4.91
C ALA A 31 6.25 -6.27 -6.26
N ARG A 32 4.97 -6.66 -6.25
CA ARG A 32 4.13 -6.72 -7.44
C ARG A 32 3.21 -5.52 -7.47
N ILE A 33 3.36 -4.70 -8.48
CA ILE A 33 2.61 -3.44 -8.60
C ILE A 33 1.83 -3.46 -9.91
N GLY A 34 0.52 -3.24 -9.81
CA GLY A 34 -0.40 -3.19 -10.92
C GLY A 34 -0.29 -1.92 -11.75
N LYS A 35 -1.29 -1.64 -12.55
CA LYS A 35 -1.35 -0.51 -13.48
C LYS A 35 -2.11 0.67 -12.87
N GLY A 36 -1.86 1.88 -13.38
CA GLY A 36 -2.61 3.07 -12.98
C GLY A 36 -2.40 3.48 -11.53
N ILE A 37 -1.21 3.27 -11.01
CA ILE A 37 -0.85 3.65 -9.65
C ILE A 37 -0.56 5.15 -9.58
N MET A 38 -1.19 5.83 -8.64
CA MET A 38 -0.87 7.20 -8.30
C MET A 38 -0.25 7.28 -6.91
N ILE A 39 0.87 7.99 -6.80
CA ILE A 39 1.51 8.30 -5.53
C ILE A 39 1.59 9.82 -5.41
N ASP A 40 0.70 10.37 -4.60
CA ASP A 40 0.63 11.82 -4.39
C ASP A 40 1.58 12.25 -3.27
N HIS A 41 2.31 13.33 -3.48
CA HIS A 41 3.37 13.78 -2.58
C HIS A 41 4.41 12.68 -2.29
N ALA A 42 4.79 11.93 -3.28
CA ALA A 42 5.58 10.70 -3.27
C ALA A 42 6.84 10.76 -2.39
N HIS A 43 6.65 10.73 -1.08
CA HIS A 43 7.71 10.83 -0.08
C HIS A 43 7.51 9.82 1.04
N SER A 44 8.60 9.25 1.55
CA SER A 44 8.58 8.27 2.65
C SER A 44 7.65 7.08 2.38
N ILE A 45 7.58 6.63 1.14
CA ILE A 45 6.84 5.41 0.75
C ILE A 45 7.73 4.20 1.04
N VAL A 46 7.17 3.18 1.67
CA VAL A 46 7.83 1.89 1.87
C VAL A 46 6.91 0.78 1.39
N ILE A 47 7.37 0.01 0.41
CA ILE A 47 6.64 -1.17 -0.10
C ILE A 47 7.57 -2.38 0.00
N GLY A 48 7.21 -3.32 0.85
CA GLY A 48 8.03 -4.50 1.14
C GLY A 48 8.02 -5.57 0.05
N GLU A 49 8.94 -6.49 0.16
CA GLU A 49 9.29 -7.50 -0.86
C GLU A 49 8.10 -8.32 -1.39
N THR A 50 7.24 -8.81 -0.50
CA THR A 50 6.12 -9.68 -0.88
C THR A 50 4.79 -8.93 -1.01
N ALA A 51 4.81 -7.60 -0.96
CA ALA A 51 3.62 -6.78 -1.13
C ALA A 51 3.06 -6.91 -2.54
N VAL A 52 1.73 -6.90 -2.63
CA VAL A 52 0.99 -6.86 -3.88
C VAL A 52 0.10 -5.62 -3.87
N VAL A 53 0.19 -4.83 -4.93
CA VAL A 53 -0.66 -3.65 -5.15
C VAL A 53 -1.43 -3.87 -6.44
N GLY A 54 -2.75 -3.86 -6.35
CA GLY A 54 -3.65 -4.04 -7.49
C GLY A 54 -3.63 -2.85 -8.45
N ASP A 55 -4.58 -2.84 -9.37
CA ASP A 55 -4.70 -1.79 -10.38
C ASP A 55 -5.42 -0.55 -9.82
N ASN A 56 -5.10 0.62 -10.38
CA ASN A 56 -5.75 1.89 -10.05
C ASN A 56 -5.76 2.20 -8.54
N VAL A 57 -4.68 1.90 -7.86
CA VAL A 57 -4.49 2.24 -6.45
C VAL A 57 -3.89 3.64 -6.35
N SER A 58 -4.43 4.43 -5.44
CA SER A 58 -3.86 5.73 -5.08
C SER A 58 -3.36 5.73 -3.65
N MET A 59 -2.18 6.26 -3.44
CA MET A 59 -1.61 6.41 -2.11
C MET A 59 -0.99 7.79 -1.94
N LEU A 60 -1.07 8.31 -0.73
CA LEU A 60 -0.43 9.55 -0.37
C LEU A 60 0.95 9.28 0.25
N HIS A 61 1.63 10.33 0.67
CA HIS A 61 2.95 10.25 1.29
C HIS A 61 2.96 9.42 2.58
N SER A 62 4.11 8.92 2.94
CA SER A 62 4.37 8.18 4.19
C SER A 62 3.53 6.91 4.36
N VAL A 63 3.07 6.31 3.26
CA VAL A 63 2.39 5.01 3.27
C VAL A 63 3.43 3.90 3.42
N THR A 64 3.15 2.95 4.30
CA THR A 64 3.98 1.76 4.50
C THR A 64 3.15 0.50 4.25
N LEU A 65 3.61 -0.33 3.33
CA LEU A 65 3.14 -1.70 3.14
C LEU A 65 4.23 -2.63 3.69
N GLY A 66 4.15 -2.90 5.00
CA GLY A 66 5.22 -3.53 5.77
C GLY A 66 4.92 -4.94 6.24
N GLY A 67 5.96 -5.65 6.64
CA GLY A 67 5.87 -6.94 7.31
C GLY A 67 5.80 -6.79 8.83
N THR A 68 5.42 -7.87 9.51
CA THR A 68 5.42 -7.95 10.98
C THR A 68 6.68 -8.61 11.54
N GLY A 69 7.59 -9.04 10.68
CA GLY A 69 8.88 -9.64 11.06
C GLY A 69 8.81 -11.07 11.56
N LYS A 70 7.66 -11.73 11.51
CA LYS A 70 7.48 -13.09 12.02
C LYS A 70 7.44 -14.19 10.97
N ASP A 71 7.14 -13.84 9.71
CA ASP A 71 6.97 -14.80 8.63
C ASP A 71 8.09 -14.66 7.60
N ASP A 72 8.68 -15.79 7.21
CA ASP A 72 9.78 -15.85 6.24
C ASP A 72 9.29 -15.84 4.78
N GLU A 73 8.00 -16.14 4.54
CA GLU A 73 7.41 -16.23 3.20
C GLU A 73 6.63 -14.96 2.83
N ILE A 74 5.30 -15.05 2.76
CA ILE A 74 4.44 -13.91 2.45
C ILE A 74 4.17 -13.14 3.75
N ARG A 75 4.76 -11.97 3.88
CA ARG A 75 4.72 -11.17 5.12
C ARG A 75 4.25 -9.73 4.93
N HIS A 76 3.92 -9.36 3.70
CA HIS A 76 3.46 -8.03 3.36
C HIS A 76 2.04 -8.04 2.82
N PRO A 77 1.34 -6.90 2.86
CA PRO A 77 -0.07 -6.85 2.51
C PRO A 77 -0.35 -6.99 1.02
N ASN A 78 -1.57 -7.44 0.74
CA ASN A 78 -2.17 -7.45 -0.58
C ASN A 78 -3.24 -6.35 -0.67
N ILE A 79 -3.00 -5.35 -1.50
CA ILE A 79 -3.90 -4.22 -1.73
C ILE A 79 -4.72 -4.48 -2.98
N GLY A 80 -6.04 -4.52 -2.84
CA GLY A 80 -6.97 -4.71 -3.95
C GLY A 80 -7.03 -3.51 -4.91
N ASP A 81 -7.78 -3.69 -6.00
CA ASP A 81 -7.93 -2.66 -7.03
C ASP A 81 -8.73 -1.45 -6.51
N GLY A 82 -8.41 -0.27 -7.01
CA GLY A 82 -9.16 0.94 -6.71
C GLY A 82 -9.09 1.43 -5.26
N VAL A 83 -8.17 0.92 -4.47
CA VAL A 83 -7.98 1.29 -3.06
C VAL A 83 -7.35 2.67 -2.94
N LEU A 84 -7.81 3.44 -1.96
CA LEU A 84 -7.19 4.70 -1.53
C LEU A 84 -6.49 4.51 -0.17
N LEU A 85 -5.18 4.77 -0.14
CA LEU A 85 -4.37 4.76 1.07
C LEU A 85 -4.05 6.20 1.48
N GLY A 86 -4.63 6.63 2.59
CA GLY A 86 -4.44 7.98 3.13
C GLY A 86 -3.02 8.23 3.62
N ALA A 87 -2.65 9.51 3.76
CA ALA A 87 -1.32 9.92 4.20
C ALA A 87 -0.94 9.28 5.53
N GLY A 88 0.26 8.72 5.61
CA GLY A 88 0.77 8.09 6.81
C GLY A 88 0.13 6.74 7.17
N ALA A 89 -0.73 6.18 6.31
CA ALA A 89 -1.32 4.86 6.56
C ALA A 89 -0.25 3.76 6.62
N LYS A 90 -0.35 2.88 7.60
CA LYS A 90 0.51 1.72 7.77
C LYS A 90 -0.34 0.46 7.64
N VAL A 91 -0.04 -0.38 6.65
CA VAL A 91 -0.69 -1.68 6.47
C VAL A 91 0.37 -2.73 6.72
N LEU A 92 0.19 -3.54 7.76
CA LEU A 92 1.25 -4.38 8.29
C LEU A 92 0.84 -5.85 8.34
N GLY A 93 1.70 -6.70 7.79
CA GLY A 93 1.55 -8.14 7.81
C GLY A 93 0.90 -8.72 6.56
N ASN A 94 0.77 -10.03 6.54
CA ASN A 94 0.10 -10.76 5.47
C ASN A 94 -1.43 -10.62 5.60
N ILE A 95 -1.92 -9.46 5.23
CA ILE A 95 -3.35 -9.11 5.28
C ILE A 95 -3.81 -8.57 3.93
N SER A 96 -5.11 -8.59 3.69
CA SER A 96 -5.72 -8.10 2.46
C SER A 96 -6.53 -6.83 2.73
N VAL A 97 -6.36 -5.83 1.88
CA VAL A 97 -7.25 -4.68 1.80
C VAL A 97 -8.13 -4.84 0.57
N GLY A 98 -9.43 -5.04 0.81
CA GLY A 98 -10.40 -5.33 -0.24
C GLY A 98 -10.53 -4.21 -1.26
N SER A 99 -10.91 -4.56 -2.49
CA SER A 99 -11.03 -3.61 -3.61
C SER A 99 -11.99 -2.47 -3.30
N CYS A 100 -11.70 -1.30 -3.85
CA CYS A 100 -12.49 -0.08 -3.67
C CYS A 100 -12.68 0.32 -2.20
N SER A 101 -11.77 -0.09 -1.34
CA SER A 101 -11.73 0.31 0.07
C SER A 101 -10.91 1.59 0.27
N ARG A 102 -11.05 2.16 1.44
CA ARG A 102 -10.37 3.38 1.83
C ARG A 102 -9.73 3.20 3.20
N VAL A 103 -8.44 3.47 3.28
CA VAL A 103 -7.70 3.53 4.54
C VAL A 103 -7.47 4.99 4.88
N ALA A 104 -8.00 5.44 6.01
CA ALA A 104 -7.88 6.82 6.43
C ALA A 104 -6.45 7.20 6.79
N ALA A 105 -6.14 8.49 6.68
CA ALA A 105 -4.83 9.02 7.03
C ALA A 105 -4.43 8.65 8.47
N GLY A 106 -3.15 8.31 8.67
CA GLY A 106 -2.57 7.95 9.97
C GLY A 106 -3.05 6.63 10.56
N SER A 107 -3.81 5.83 9.82
CA SER A 107 -4.33 4.56 10.32
C SER A 107 -3.27 3.46 10.33
N VAL A 108 -3.36 2.55 11.29
CA VAL A 108 -2.52 1.35 11.36
C VAL A 108 -3.42 0.12 11.18
N VAL A 109 -3.34 -0.50 10.01
CA VAL A 109 -4.17 -1.65 9.63
C VAL A 109 -3.43 -2.93 9.96
N LEU A 110 -4.01 -3.75 10.82
CA LEU A 110 -3.44 -5.00 11.31
C LEU A 110 -4.33 -6.23 10.99
N GLN A 111 -5.47 -6.02 10.35
CA GLN A 111 -6.44 -7.05 10.00
C GLN A 111 -6.97 -6.85 8.59
N ASN A 112 -7.53 -7.91 8.00
CA ASN A 112 -8.17 -7.82 6.70
C ASN A 112 -9.25 -6.74 6.66
N VAL A 113 -9.28 -6.00 5.57
CA VAL A 113 -10.29 -4.96 5.31
C VAL A 113 -11.25 -5.48 4.25
N PRO A 114 -12.56 -5.51 4.53
CA PRO A 114 -13.57 -5.88 3.52
C PRO A 114 -13.59 -4.90 2.35
N GLU A 115 -14.06 -5.37 1.20
CA GLU A 115 -14.24 -4.51 0.03
C GLU A 115 -15.20 -3.35 0.31
N LYS A 116 -14.99 -2.25 -0.40
CA LYS A 116 -15.86 -1.06 -0.38
C LYS A 116 -16.12 -0.49 1.01
N THR A 117 -15.17 -0.66 1.93
CA THR A 117 -15.26 -0.14 3.29
C THR A 117 -14.21 0.93 3.56
N THR A 118 -14.49 1.76 4.54
CA THR A 118 -13.52 2.70 5.12
C THR A 118 -13.06 2.20 6.46
N VAL A 119 -11.75 2.12 6.66
CA VAL A 119 -11.14 1.83 7.96
C VAL A 119 -10.34 3.03 8.44
N ALA A 120 -10.34 3.24 9.75
CA ALA A 120 -9.64 4.36 10.40
C ALA A 120 -9.17 4.00 11.81
N GLY A 121 -8.10 4.65 12.24
CA GLY A 121 -7.62 4.60 13.62
C GLY A 121 -6.39 3.71 13.82
N VAL A 122 -5.97 3.60 15.09
CA VAL A 122 -4.82 2.81 15.55
C VAL A 122 -5.25 1.97 16.75
N PRO A 123 -5.47 0.65 16.62
CA PRO A 123 -5.57 -0.08 15.35
C PRO A 123 -6.78 0.34 14.52
N ALA A 124 -6.69 0.21 13.21
CA ALA A 124 -7.76 0.61 12.30
C ALA A 124 -8.97 -0.34 12.42
N LYS A 125 -10.15 0.26 12.40
CA LYS A 125 -11.45 -0.45 12.42
C LYS A 125 -12.36 0.08 11.33
N VAL A 126 -13.31 -0.74 10.90
CA VAL A 126 -14.33 -0.31 9.94
C VAL A 126 -15.16 0.81 10.55
N VAL A 127 -15.17 1.96 9.86
CA VAL A 127 -15.94 3.15 10.28
C VAL A 127 -17.10 3.47 9.32
N GLY A 128 -17.20 2.77 8.20
CA GLY A 128 -18.28 2.93 7.25
C GLY A 128 -17.98 2.34 5.89
N ALA A 129 -18.87 2.61 4.94
CA ALA A 129 -18.65 2.31 3.53
C ALA A 129 -17.61 3.27 2.94
N ALA A 130 -17.04 2.90 1.78
CA ALA A 130 -16.06 3.75 1.10
C ALA A 130 -16.64 5.09 0.58
N GLY A 131 -17.95 5.19 0.50
CA GLY A 131 -18.66 6.42 0.13
C GLY A 131 -18.76 6.69 -1.36
N CYS A 132 -17.98 5.98 -2.18
CA CYS A 132 -18.01 6.04 -3.63
C CYS A 132 -17.53 4.72 -4.24
N THR A 133 -17.78 4.52 -5.52
CA THR A 133 -17.39 3.31 -6.26
C THR A 133 -15.89 3.24 -6.56
N ASN A 134 -15.22 4.39 -6.65
CA ASN A 134 -13.80 4.49 -6.99
C ASN A 134 -13.06 5.45 -6.05
N PRO A 135 -12.76 5.02 -4.81
CA PRO A 135 -12.08 5.87 -3.82
C PRO A 135 -10.74 6.43 -4.31
N SER A 136 -9.98 5.62 -5.03
CA SER A 136 -8.67 6.00 -5.56
C SER A 136 -8.74 7.15 -6.57
N ILE A 137 -9.81 7.24 -7.35
CA ILE A 137 -10.00 8.30 -8.34
C ILE A 137 -10.59 9.56 -7.70
N SER A 138 -11.55 9.39 -6.80
CA SER A 138 -12.20 10.52 -6.12
C SER A 138 -11.28 11.23 -5.14
N MET A 139 -10.26 10.53 -4.62
CA MET A 139 -9.32 11.02 -3.60
C MET A 139 -10.01 11.62 -2.36
N ASP A 140 -11.27 11.25 -2.14
CA ASP A 140 -12.05 11.74 -0.99
C ASP A 140 -11.59 11.04 0.30
N GLN A 141 -10.98 11.80 1.17
CA GLN A 141 -10.47 11.35 2.47
C GLN A 141 -11.39 11.74 3.63
N ILE A 142 -12.53 12.35 3.35
CA ILE A 142 -13.45 12.79 4.40
C ILE A 142 -14.14 11.60 5.03
N ILE A 143 -13.98 11.47 6.33
CA ILE A 143 -14.74 10.52 7.14
C ILE A 143 -15.91 11.29 7.75
N LYS A 144 -17.14 10.96 7.32
CA LYS A 144 -18.33 11.54 7.92
C LYS A 144 -18.43 11.08 9.36
N ARG A 145 -18.27 11.98 10.30
CA ARG A 145 -18.56 11.70 11.71
C ARG A 145 -20.09 11.54 11.85
N LYS A 146 -20.51 10.44 12.43
CA LYS A 146 -21.91 10.28 12.89
C LYS A 146 -22.16 11.14 14.12
#